data_9881d500d70c1838c2a8de0b030b0d70
#
_entry.id   9881d500d70c1838c2a8de0b030b0d70
#
_cell.length_a   1.000
_cell.length_b   1.000
_cell.length_c   1.000
_cell.angle_alpha   90.00
_cell.angle_beta   90.00
_cell.angle_gamma   90.00
#
_symmetry.space_group_name_H-M   'P 1'
#
loop_
_entity.id
_entity.type
_entity.pdbx_description
1 polymer ?
#
loop_
_entity_poly.entity_id
_entity_poly.type
_entity_poly.pdbx_seq_one_letter_code
_entity_poly.pdbx_strand_id
1 'polypeptide(L)'
;MKVYDASAILNLLEEGILPNFHDSSTITLAIFEIGNAVWKHVHLTKKLSQHEGEIIIHSATKMIEKMFLMNIEAIKAWKLAIKEGLTYYDSSYLQAALSSKSELITDDKRLRDRAKKYVKVSSSV
;
A
#
# COMPACT_ATOMS: atom_id res chain seq x y z
N MET A 1 10.36 10.52 -4.75
CA MET A 1 8.98 10.22 -4.35
C MET A 1 8.91 8.79 -3.84
N LYS A 2 8.01 8.50 -2.94
CA LYS A 2 7.80 7.17 -2.36
C LYS A 2 6.38 6.72 -2.67
N VAL A 3 6.22 5.47 -3.08
CA VAL A 3 4.92 4.83 -3.26
C VAL A 3 4.68 3.89 -2.08
N TYR A 4 3.64 4.14 -1.32
CA TYR A 4 3.25 3.34 -0.15
C TYR A 4 2.17 2.34 -0.57
N ASP A 5 2.35 1.07 -0.21
CA ASP A 5 1.27 0.09 -0.36
C ASP A 5 0.36 0.09 0.88
N ALA A 6 -0.69 -0.70 0.83
CA ALA A 6 -1.65 -0.77 1.94
C ALA A 6 -1.02 -1.23 3.25
N SER A 7 -0.08 -2.19 3.20
CA SER A 7 0.59 -2.69 4.39
C SER A 7 1.39 -1.61 5.09
N ALA A 8 2.09 -0.78 4.32
CA ALA A 8 2.88 0.32 4.84
C ALA A 8 2.01 1.41 5.47
N ILE A 9 0.91 1.77 4.82
CA ILE A 9 -0.03 2.76 5.35
C ILE A 9 -0.62 2.28 6.68
N LEU A 10 -1.09 1.02 6.74
CA LEU A 10 -1.62 0.45 7.98
C LEU A 10 -0.60 0.45 9.09
N ASN A 11 0.64 0.09 8.79
CA ASN A 11 1.69 0.07 9.81
C ASN A 11 2.02 1.46 10.34
N LEU A 12 2.06 2.47 9.47
CA LEU A 12 2.24 3.86 9.89
C LEU A 12 1.12 4.30 10.83
N LEU A 13 -0.12 3.93 10.53
CA LEU A 13 -1.27 4.24 11.38
C LEU A 13 -1.14 3.56 12.75
N GLU A 14 -0.74 2.29 12.78
CA GLU A 14 -0.55 1.55 14.03
C GLU A 14 0.56 2.16 14.89
N GLU A 15 1.66 2.59 14.26
CA GLU A 15 2.80 3.19 14.96
C GLU A 15 2.58 4.66 15.29
N GLY A 16 1.52 5.29 14.80
CA GLY A 16 1.25 6.70 15.02
C GLY A 16 2.26 7.61 14.33
N ILE A 17 2.80 7.18 13.18
CA ILE A 17 3.81 7.92 12.43
C ILE A 17 3.16 8.53 11.18
N LEU A 18 3.42 9.82 10.95
CA LEU A 18 2.99 10.49 9.72
C LEU A 18 4.15 10.51 8.72
N PRO A 19 3.89 10.17 7.45
CA PRO A 19 4.90 10.30 6.41
C PRO A 19 5.09 11.76 6.01
N ASN A 20 6.15 12.03 5.26
CA ASN A 20 6.27 13.31 4.58
C ASN A 20 5.33 13.30 3.38
N PHE A 21 4.19 13.97 3.50
CA PHE A 21 3.15 13.94 2.44
C PHE A 21 3.59 14.55 1.13
N HIS A 22 4.54 15.50 1.15
CA HIS A 22 5.10 16.08 -0.09
C HIS A 22 5.91 15.07 -0.91
N ASP A 23 6.34 13.98 -0.27
CA ASP A 23 7.15 12.93 -0.89
C ASP A 23 6.42 11.58 -0.90
N SER A 24 5.13 11.58 -0.68
CA SER A 24 4.34 10.37 -0.50
C SER A 24 3.25 10.23 -1.56
N SER A 25 3.14 9.03 -2.09
CA SER A 25 2.11 8.66 -3.06
C SER A 25 1.59 7.26 -2.78
N THR A 26 0.46 6.96 -3.34
CA THR A 26 -0.12 5.61 -3.35
C THR A 26 -1.01 5.48 -4.59
N ILE A 27 -1.72 4.39 -4.70
CA ILE A 27 -2.73 4.19 -5.76
C ILE A 27 -4.10 4.01 -5.12
N THR A 28 -5.15 4.20 -5.90
CA THR A 28 -6.54 4.12 -5.43
C THR A 28 -6.85 2.78 -4.74
N LEU A 29 -6.19 1.71 -5.15
CA LEU A 29 -6.35 0.38 -4.58
C LEU A 29 -6.13 0.36 -3.05
N ALA A 30 -5.29 1.24 -2.52
CA ALA A 30 -4.91 1.21 -1.10
C ALA A 30 -6.10 1.27 -0.16
N ILE A 31 -7.09 2.12 -0.43
CA ILE A 31 -8.25 2.24 0.48
C ILE A 31 -9.10 0.98 0.46
N PHE A 32 -9.19 0.28 -0.67
CA PHE A 32 -9.94 -0.96 -0.76
C PHE A 32 -9.23 -2.09 -0.02
N GLU A 33 -7.93 -2.21 -0.15
CA GLU A 33 -7.16 -3.22 0.56
C GLU A 33 -7.15 -2.99 2.07
N ILE A 34 -6.99 -1.74 2.49
CA ILE A 34 -7.06 -1.36 3.91
C ILE A 34 -8.45 -1.68 4.47
N GLY A 35 -9.51 -1.31 3.76
CA GLY A 35 -10.88 -1.61 4.17
C GLY A 35 -11.11 -3.09 4.35
N ASN A 36 -10.62 -3.90 3.42
CA ASN A 36 -10.75 -5.34 3.49
C ASN A 36 -9.95 -5.95 4.66
N ALA A 37 -8.74 -5.46 4.91
CA ALA A 37 -7.92 -5.92 6.03
C ALA A 37 -8.59 -5.60 7.37
N VAL A 38 -9.12 -4.40 7.53
CA VAL A 38 -9.85 -3.99 8.73
C VAL A 38 -11.14 -4.80 8.89
N TRP A 39 -11.86 -5.03 7.81
CA TRP A 39 -13.06 -5.88 7.82
C TRP A 39 -12.74 -7.27 8.37
N LYS A 40 -11.65 -7.89 7.93
CA LYS A 40 -11.21 -9.19 8.44
C LYS A 40 -10.96 -9.17 9.94
N HIS A 41 -10.33 -8.13 10.45
CA HIS A 41 -10.03 -8.01 11.88
C HIS A 41 -11.28 -7.75 12.73
N VAL A 42 -12.30 -7.14 12.18
CA VAL A 42 -13.58 -6.93 12.88
C VAL A 42 -14.47 -8.15 12.77
N HIS A 43 -14.67 -8.64 11.55
CA HIS A 43 -15.70 -9.66 11.26
C HIS A 43 -15.20 -11.09 11.46
N LEU A 44 -13.97 -11.40 11.04
CA LEU A 44 -13.45 -12.77 11.09
C LEU A 44 -12.64 -13.06 12.34
N THR A 45 -11.58 -12.30 12.59
CA THR A 45 -10.69 -12.58 13.72
C THR A 45 -11.14 -11.97 15.05
N LYS A 46 -12.07 -11.02 14.99
CA LYS A 46 -12.61 -10.32 16.19
C LYS A 46 -11.53 -9.60 16.99
N LYS A 47 -10.43 -9.22 16.37
CA LYS A 47 -9.34 -8.46 17.02
C LYS A 47 -9.68 -7.00 17.23
N LEU A 48 -10.60 -6.48 16.45
CA LEU A 48 -11.06 -5.09 16.50
C LEU A 48 -12.57 -5.04 16.68
N SER A 49 -13.05 -4.06 17.43
CA SER A 49 -14.46 -3.72 17.43
C SER A 49 -14.84 -2.97 16.15
N GLN A 50 -16.12 -2.89 15.86
CA GLN A 50 -16.60 -2.12 14.73
C GLN A 50 -16.20 -0.64 14.85
N HIS A 51 -16.29 -0.08 16.05
CA HIS A 51 -15.92 1.31 16.31
C HIS A 51 -14.43 1.56 16.07
N GLU A 52 -13.57 0.66 16.55
CA GLU A 52 -12.14 0.72 16.29
C GLU A 52 -11.84 0.64 14.78
N GLY A 53 -12.53 -0.23 14.06
CA GLY A 53 -12.44 -0.35 12.61
C GLY A 53 -12.79 0.95 11.90
N GLU A 54 -13.88 1.61 12.30
CA GLU A 54 -14.28 2.90 11.73
C GLU A 54 -13.21 3.97 11.93
N ILE A 55 -12.59 4.02 13.12
CA ILE A 55 -11.51 4.96 13.41
C ILE A 55 -10.33 4.73 12.47
N ILE A 56 -9.94 3.46 12.26
CA ILE A 56 -8.81 3.12 11.37
C ILE A 56 -9.12 3.52 9.93
N ILE A 57 -10.32 3.21 9.43
CA ILE A 57 -10.73 3.57 8.06
C ILE A 57 -10.74 5.09 7.89
N HIS A 58 -11.27 5.82 8.86
CA HIS A 58 -11.28 7.28 8.81
C HIS A 58 -9.87 7.85 8.76
N SER A 59 -8.98 7.36 9.61
CA SER A 59 -7.58 7.80 9.66
C SER A 59 -6.83 7.46 8.38
N ALA A 60 -7.06 6.27 7.83
CA ALA A 60 -6.46 5.85 6.57
C ALA A 60 -6.92 6.74 5.41
N THR A 61 -8.22 7.05 5.35
CA THR A 61 -8.78 7.95 4.34
C THR A 61 -8.13 9.33 4.40
N LYS A 62 -7.98 9.89 5.61
CA LYS A 62 -7.32 11.18 5.81
C LYS A 62 -5.88 11.16 5.36
N MET A 63 -5.15 10.09 5.68
CA MET A 63 -3.75 9.95 5.27
C MET A 63 -3.63 9.87 3.75
N ILE A 64 -4.45 9.06 3.10
CA ILE A 64 -4.44 8.88 1.64
C ILE A 64 -4.82 10.16 0.92
N GLU A 65 -5.79 10.92 1.42
CA GLU A 65 -6.18 12.21 0.85
C GLU A 65 -5.03 13.22 0.76
N LYS A 66 -4.06 13.11 1.65
CA LYS A 66 -2.87 13.97 1.68
C LYS A 66 -1.72 13.47 0.79
N MET A 67 -1.81 12.26 0.30
CA MET A 67 -0.82 11.68 -0.61
C MET A 67 -1.18 11.99 -2.07
N PHE A 68 -0.18 11.94 -2.94
CA PHE A 68 -0.44 11.94 -4.38
C PHE A 68 -0.99 10.57 -4.79
N LEU A 69 -2.07 10.57 -5.58
CA LEU A 69 -2.60 9.33 -6.16
C LEU A 69 -2.00 9.14 -7.56
N MET A 70 -1.33 8.02 -7.74
CA MET A 70 -0.73 7.65 -9.01
C MET A 70 -1.66 6.73 -9.80
N ASN A 71 -1.64 6.85 -11.12
CA ASN A 71 -2.30 5.92 -12.00
C ASN A 71 -1.36 4.77 -12.33
N ILE A 72 -1.91 3.61 -12.63
CA ILE A 72 -1.13 2.46 -13.12
C ILE A 72 -1.36 2.28 -14.62
N GLU A 73 -0.41 1.61 -15.24
CA GLU A 73 -0.55 1.11 -16.60
C GLU A 73 -0.94 -0.36 -16.52
N ALA A 74 -2.23 -0.64 -16.73
CA ALA A 74 -2.82 -1.95 -16.45
C ALA A 74 -2.09 -3.12 -17.11
N ILE A 75 -1.74 -3.00 -18.39
CA ILE A 75 -1.05 -4.09 -19.11
C ILE A 75 0.35 -4.33 -18.55
N LYS A 76 1.08 -3.26 -18.22
CA LYS A 76 2.42 -3.39 -17.63
C LYS A 76 2.35 -4.03 -16.25
N ALA A 77 1.38 -3.63 -15.43
CA ALA A 77 1.17 -4.24 -14.11
C ALA A 77 0.81 -5.72 -14.23
N TRP A 78 -0.04 -6.06 -15.18
CA TRP A 78 -0.43 -7.45 -15.41
C TRP A 78 0.75 -8.31 -15.86
N LYS A 79 1.57 -7.81 -16.78
CA LYS A 79 2.77 -8.53 -17.25
C LYS A 79 3.77 -8.76 -16.12
N LEU A 80 3.98 -7.75 -15.26
CA LEU A 80 4.83 -7.90 -14.07
C LEU A 80 4.28 -8.96 -13.11
N ALA A 81 2.97 -8.97 -12.90
CA ALA A 81 2.31 -9.94 -12.03
C ALA A 81 2.59 -11.37 -12.49
N ILE A 82 2.43 -11.63 -13.79
CA ILE A 82 2.70 -12.94 -14.38
C ILE A 82 4.18 -13.31 -14.27
N LYS A 83 5.06 -12.39 -14.63
CA LYS A 83 6.51 -12.63 -14.63
C LYS A 83 7.05 -12.90 -13.23
N GLU A 84 6.61 -12.15 -12.24
CA GLU A 84 7.15 -12.22 -10.87
C GLU A 84 6.34 -13.11 -9.94
N GLY A 85 5.22 -13.65 -10.39
CA GLY A 85 4.36 -14.46 -9.53
C GLY A 85 3.71 -13.63 -8.40
N LEU A 86 3.48 -12.35 -8.64
CA LEU A 86 2.77 -11.46 -7.74
C LEU A 86 1.29 -11.45 -8.06
N THR A 87 0.47 -11.09 -7.05
CA THR A 87 -0.91 -10.74 -7.36
C THR A 87 -0.90 -9.49 -8.23
N TYR A 88 -1.96 -9.29 -8.99
CA TYR A 88 -2.13 -8.06 -9.77
C TYR A 88 -2.15 -6.83 -8.85
N TYR A 89 -2.69 -6.96 -7.65
CA TYR A 89 -2.71 -5.90 -6.65
C TYR A 89 -1.31 -5.46 -6.24
N ASP A 90 -0.47 -6.41 -5.83
CA ASP A 90 0.92 -6.12 -5.44
C ASP A 90 1.73 -5.56 -6.61
N SER A 91 1.54 -6.15 -7.78
CA SER A 91 2.18 -5.71 -9.02
C SER A 91 1.77 -4.30 -9.41
N SER A 92 0.55 -3.88 -9.08
CA SER A 92 0.08 -2.52 -9.37
C SER A 92 0.88 -1.48 -8.59
N TYR A 93 1.22 -1.73 -7.33
CA TYR A 93 2.09 -0.85 -6.56
C TYR A 93 3.50 -0.80 -7.14
N LEU A 94 4.04 -1.97 -7.50
CA LEU A 94 5.37 -2.04 -8.11
C LEU A 94 5.41 -1.28 -9.42
N GLN A 95 4.41 -1.45 -10.27
CA GLN A 95 4.35 -0.76 -11.55
C GLN A 95 4.24 0.76 -11.38
N ALA A 96 3.46 1.22 -10.40
CA ALA A 96 3.37 2.64 -10.08
C ALA A 96 4.74 3.20 -9.66
N ALA A 97 5.46 2.49 -8.80
CA ALA A 97 6.80 2.89 -8.36
C ALA A 97 7.79 2.90 -9.53
N LEU A 98 7.73 1.88 -10.38
CA LEU A 98 8.64 1.74 -11.53
C LEU A 98 8.43 2.87 -12.54
N SER A 99 7.19 3.16 -12.92
CA SER A 99 6.90 4.18 -13.93
C SER A 99 7.19 5.60 -13.44
N SER A 100 7.08 5.85 -12.15
CA SER A 100 7.36 7.16 -11.55
C SER A 100 8.80 7.29 -11.03
N LYS A 101 9.61 6.25 -11.18
CA LYS A 101 10.99 6.18 -10.66
C LYS A 101 11.03 6.48 -9.15
N SER A 102 10.07 5.93 -8.43
CA SER A 102 9.92 6.12 -6.99
C SER A 102 10.42 4.91 -6.22
N GLU A 103 10.74 5.14 -4.95
CA GLU A 103 10.97 4.07 -3.99
C GLU A 103 9.63 3.43 -3.62
N LEU A 104 9.60 2.11 -3.48
CA LEU A 104 8.43 1.39 -3.00
C LEU A 104 8.56 1.17 -1.50
N ILE A 105 7.54 1.58 -0.74
CA ILE A 105 7.48 1.36 0.70
C ILE A 105 6.44 0.28 0.98
N THR A 106 6.90 -0.85 1.46
CA THR A 106 6.05 -2.00 1.77
C THR A 106 6.58 -2.77 2.96
N ASP A 107 5.67 -3.31 3.76
CA ASP A 107 5.99 -4.23 4.85
C ASP A 107 5.67 -5.68 4.48
N ASP A 108 5.20 -5.92 3.26
CA ASP A 108 4.98 -7.25 2.72
C ASP A 108 6.30 -7.83 2.21
N LYS A 109 6.74 -8.92 2.85
CA LYS A 109 8.03 -9.54 2.53
C LYS A 109 8.09 -10.04 1.09
N ARG A 110 7.02 -10.67 0.60
CA ARG A 110 6.99 -11.23 -0.75
C ARG A 110 7.10 -10.15 -1.81
N LEU A 111 6.33 -9.08 -1.67
CA LEU A 111 6.41 -7.93 -2.58
C LEU A 111 7.80 -7.30 -2.52
N ARG A 112 8.34 -7.13 -1.31
CA ARG A 112 9.68 -6.56 -1.12
C ARG A 112 10.74 -7.37 -1.88
N ASP A 113 10.74 -8.68 -1.69
CA ASP A 113 11.75 -9.55 -2.31
C ASP A 113 11.69 -9.52 -3.84
N ARG A 114 10.48 -9.45 -4.41
CA ARG A 114 10.30 -9.39 -5.87
C ARG A 114 10.59 -8.01 -6.44
N ALA A 115 10.23 -6.96 -5.74
CA ALA A 115 10.37 -5.59 -6.20
C ALA A 115 11.81 -5.08 -6.22
N LYS A 116 12.69 -5.63 -5.39
CA LYS A 116 14.10 -5.21 -5.28
C LYS A 116 14.86 -5.20 -6.61
N LYS A 117 14.47 -6.05 -7.55
CA LYS A 117 15.10 -6.10 -8.88
C LYS A 117 14.78 -4.88 -9.75
N TYR A 118 13.75 -4.13 -9.40
CA TYR A 118 13.21 -3.08 -10.26
C TYR A 118 13.35 -1.69 -9.66
N VAL A 119 13.16 -1.56 -8.36
CA VAL A 119 13.15 -0.28 -7.66
C VAL A 119 13.81 -0.42 -6.30
N LYS A 120 14.17 0.72 -5.70
CA LYS A 120 14.54 0.74 -4.30
C LYS A 120 13.31 0.42 -3.46
N VAL A 121 13.48 -0.45 -2.46
CA VAL A 121 12.39 -0.88 -1.58
C VAL A 121 12.81 -0.70 -0.13
N SER A 122 11.91 -0.15 0.67
CA SER A 122 12.11 0.02 2.11
C SER A 122 10.84 -0.38 2.86
N SER A 123 11.00 -0.70 4.13
CA SER A 123 9.85 -0.88 5.03
C SER A 123 9.33 0.49 5.47
N SER A 124 8.12 0.51 6.05
CA SER A 124 7.49 1.75 6.50
C SER A 124 8.21 2.37 7.70
N VAL A 125 8.87 1.57 8.48
CA VAL A 125 9.64 1.99 9.67
C VAL A 125 10.97 1.27 9.77
#